data_35c4479b5aa277752d3126ee74da0486
#
_entry.id   35c4479b5aa277752d3126ee74da0486
#
_cell.length_a   1.000
_cell.length_b   1.000
_cell.length_c   1.000
_cell.angle_alpha   90.00
_cell.angle_beta   90.00
_cell.angle_gamma   90.00
#
_symmetry.space_group_name_H-M   'P 1'
#
loop_
_entity.id
_entity.type
_entity.pdbx_description
1 polymer ?
#
loop_
_entity_poly.entity_id
_entity_poly.type
_entity_poly.pdbx_seq_one_letter_code
_entity_poly.pdbx_strand_id
1 'polypeptide(L)'
;MIERIAEMPEGTIGFAFSGEVTRADYEETLIPPIREAIESEEEIRCLCLLGPGFEGYEAGAAWEDLKTGAKFGLGHLSSWHRIALVTDVDWIRHAAELFGWMSPGELKLFATGQLDEAKEWVAG
;
A
#
# COMPACT_ATOMS: atom_id res chain seq x y z
N MET A 1 2.15 -7.23 -11.05
CA MET A 1 0.79 -6.76 -11.32
C MET A 1 0.15 -6.18 -10.08
N ILE A 2 -0.50 -5.04 -10.22
CA ILE A 2 -1.26 -4.42 -9.13
C ILE A 2 -2.73 -4.34 -9.57
N GLU A 3 -3.63 -4.81 -8.71
CA GLU A 3 -5.07 -4.75 -8.97
C GLU A 3 -5.77 -4.06 -7.80
N ARG A 4 -6.80 -3.28 -8.08
CA ARG A 4 -7.61 -2.70 -7.02
C ARG A 4 -8.54 -3.76 -6.44
N ILE A 5 -8.64 -3.77 -5.11
CA ILE A 5 -9.58 -4.64 -4.41
C ILE A 5 -10.94 -3.93 -4.42
N ALA A 6 -11.93 -4.56 -5.08
CA ALA A 6 -13.25 -3.95 -5.26
C ALA A 6 -14.07 -3.90 -3.96
N GLU A 7 -13.93 -4.89 -3.11
CA GLU A 7 -14.72 -5.02 -1.88
C GLU A 7 -14.03 -4.41 -0.68
N MET A 8 -13.83 -3.10 -0.70
CA MET A 8 -13.24 -2.38 0.42
C MET A 8 -14.28 -1.53 1.15
N PRO A 9 -14.14 -1.35 2.48
CA PRO A 9 -15.01 -0.45 3.23
C PRO A 9 -14.97 0.97 2.67
N GLU A 10 -16.05 1.68 2.82
CA GLU A 10 -16.15 3.07 2.36
C GLU A 10 -15.02 3.94 2.97
N GLY A 11 -14.44 4.78 2.15
CA GLY A 11 -13.35 5.65 2.56
C GLY A 11 -11.98 4.99 2.59
N THR A 12 -11.86 3.72 2.14
CA THR A 12 -10.60 2.99 2.10
C THR A 12 -10.23 2.59 0.67
N ILE A 13 -8.94 2.39 0.45
CA ILE A 13 -8.40 1.96 -0.85
C ILE A 13 -7.64 0.66 -0.64
N GLY A 14 -7.89 -0.34 -1.45
CA GLY A 14 -7.18 -1.61 -1.36
C GLY A 14 -6.49 -1.98 -2.68
N PHE A 15 -5.28 -2.53 -2.57
CA PHE A 15 -4.51 -3.02 -3.69
C PHE A 15 -4.00 -4.43 -3.43
N ALA A 16 -4.08 -5.29 -4.45
CA ALA A 16 -3.48 -6.62 -4.41
C ALA A 16 -2.29 -6.65 -5.37
N PHE A 17 -1.16 -7.10 -4.86
CA PHE A 17 0.10 -7.18 -5.61
C PHE A 17 0.41 -8.64 -5.93
N SER A 18 0.72 -8.93 -7.18
CA SER A 18 1.08 -10.29 -7.61
C SER A 18 2.14 -10.23 -8.70
N GLY A 19 2.94 -11.30 -8.81
CA GLY A 19 4.01 -11.38 -9.78
C GLY A 19 5.02 -10.25 -9.63
N GLU A 20 5.64 -9.85 -10.72
CA GLU A 20 6.55 -8.71 -10.74
C GLU A 20 5.76 -7.42 -10.95
N VAL A 21 6.00 -6.43 -10.09
CA VAL A 21 5.36 -5.13 -10.20
C VAL A 21 6.17 -4.24 -11.13
N THR A 22 5.53 -3.74 -12.17
CA THR A 22 6.16 -2.90 -13.19
C THR A 22 5.89 -1.42 -12.94
N ARG A 23 6.61 -0.57 -13.67
CA ARG A 23 6.40 0.86 -13.65
C ARG A 23 4.98 1.23 -14.08
N ALA A 24 4.46 0.54 -15.10
CA ALA A 24 3.11 0.76 -15.59
C ALA A 24 2.07 0.45 -14.51
N ASP A 25 2.27 -0.61 -13.71
CA ASP A 25 1.40 -0.94 -12.59
C ASP A 25 1.29 0.23 -11.61
N TYR A 26 2.42 0.85 -11.28
CA TYR A 26 2.46 2.02 -10.43
C TYR A 26 1.69 3.19 -11.00
N GLU A 27 2.04 3.58 -12.21
CA GLU A 27 1.53 4.78 -12.84
C GLU A 27 0.04 4.68 -13.19
N GLU A 28 -0.44 3.50 -13.54
CA GLU A 28 -1.81 3.30 -14.00
C GLU A 28 -2.79 2.87 -12.91
N THR A 29 -2.32 2.09 -11.93
CA THR A 29 -3.20 1.50 -10.93
C THR A 29 -3.04 2.08 -9.53
N LEU A 30 -1.81 2.24 -9.06
CA LEU A 30 -1.55 2.66 -7.68
C LEU A 30 -1.66 4.18 -7.48
N ILE A 31 -0.99 4.92 -8.32
CA ILE A 31 -0.87 6.38 -8.14
C ILE A 31 -2.18 7.15 -8.32
N PRO A 32 -3.02 6.89 -9.35
CA PRO A 32 -4.23 7.69 -9.55
C PRO A 32 -5.19 7.73 -8.36
N PRO A 33 -5.56 6.61 -7.71
CA PRO A 33 -6.46 6.68 -6.55
C PRO A 33 -5.88 7.44 -5.37
N ILE A 34 -4.56 7.29 -5.14
CA ILE A 34 -3.87 7.99 -4.06
C ILE A 34 -3.82 9.48 -4.34
N ARG A 35 -3.51 9.86 -5.57
CA ARG A 35 -3.50 11.25 -5.98
C ARG A 35 -4.88 11.91 -5.82
N GLU A 36 -5.94 11.19 -6.21
CA GLU A 36 -7.32 11.65 -6.03
C GLU A 36 -7.64 11.90 -4.56
N ALA A 37 -7.25 11.00 -3.67
CA ALA A 37 -7.47 11.15 -2.24
C ALA A 37 -6.73 12.38 -1.69
N ILE A 38 -5.51 12.60 -2.12
CA ILE A 38 -4.72 13.76 -1.72
C ILE A 38 -5.37 15.06 -2.20
N GLU A 39 -5.78 15.11 -3.46
CA GLU A 39 -6.42 16.29 -4.06
C GLU A 39 -7.78 16.62 -3.42
N SER A 40 -8.49 15.58 -2.96
CA SER A 40 -9.78 15.75 -2.27
C SER A 40 -9.61 16.04 -0.78
N GLU A 41 -8.40 16.14 -0.29
CA GLU A 41 -8.07 16.34 1.13
C GLU A 41 -8.64 15.25 2.04
N GLU A 42 -8.84 14.04 1.52
CA GLU A 42 -9.32 12.90 2.28
C GLU A 42 -8.18 12.23 3.05
N GLU A 43 -8.50 11.61 4.18
CA GLU A 43 -7.55 10.77 4.90
C GLU A 43 -7.25 9.52 4.08
N ILE A 44 -5.97 9.22 3.85
CA ILE A 44 -5.59 8.03 3.11
C ILE A 44 -5.57 6.83 4.04
N ARG A 45 -6.47 5.88 3.76
CA ARG A 45 -6.59 4.61 4.46
C ARG A 45 -6.39 3.53 3.40
N CYS A 46 -5.20 2.94 3.39
CA CYS A 46 -4.77 2.05 2.31
C CYS A 46 -4.45 0.65 2.82
N LEU A 47 -4.92 -0.37 2.11
CA LEU A 47 -4.60 -1.76 2.38
C LEU A 47 -3.81 -2.32 1.21
N CYS A 48 -2.66 -2.92 1.50
CA CYS A 48 -1.81 -3.56 0.51
C CYS A 48 -1.75 -5.06 0.80
N LEU A 49 -2.27 -5.86 -0.11
CA LEU A 49 -2.22 -7.32 -0.02
C LEU A 49 -1.11 -7.84 -0.93
N LEU A 50 -0.07 -8.42 -0.32
CA LEU A 50 1.03 -9.04 -1.05
C LEU A 50 1.01 -10.55 -0.79
N GLY A 51 0.44 -11.28 -1.73
CA GLY A 51 0.30 -12.73 -1.61
C GLY A 51 1.58 -13.49 -1.93
N PRO A 52 1.55 -14.83 -1.81
CA PRO A 52 2.73 -15.67 -2.08
C PRO A 52 3.20 -15.61 -3.54
N GLY A 53 2.35 -15.14 -4.45
CA GLY A 53 2.73 -14.95 -5.85
C GLY A 53 3.48 -13.65 -6.14
N PHE A 54 3.67 -12.80 -5.13
CA PHE A 54 4.40 -11.55 -5.30
C PHE A 54 5.89 -11.83 -5.49
N GLU A 55 6.45 -11.39 -6.60
CA GLU A 55 7.86 -11.65 -6.97
C GLU A 55 8.77 -10.44 -6.79
N GLY A 56 8.24 -9.31 -6.36
CA GLY A 56 9.00 -8.09 -6.17
C GLY A 56 8.75 -7.06 -7.25
N TYR A 57 9.65 -6.10 -7.37
CA TYR A 57 9.55 -5.00 -8.32
C TYR A 57 10.59 -5.18 -9.43
N GLU A 58 10.25 -4.78 -10.65
CA GLU A 58 11.30 -4.68 -11.67
C GLU A 58 12.26 -3.54 -11.26
N ALA A 59 13.51 -3.60 -11.73
CA ALA A 59 14.56 -2.70 -11.28
C ALA A 59 14.22 -1.20 -11.44
N GLY A 60 13.57 -0.84 -12.54
CA GLY A 60 13.16 0.55 -12.76
C GLY A 60 11.98 0.97 -11.87
N ALA A 61 11.06 0.04 -11.63
CA ALA A 61 9.88 0.31 -10.81
C ALA A 61 10.23 0.56 -9.35
N ALA A 62 11.21 -0.17 -8.80
CA ALA A 62 11.64 0.02 -7.42
C ALA A 62 12.18 1.44 -7.20
N TRP A 63 12.92 1.95 -8.15
CA TRP A 63 13.45 3.31 -8.08
C TRP A 63 12.34 4.36 -8.19
N GLU A 64 11.39 4.14 -9.10
CA GLU A 64 10.24 5.05 -9.26
C GLU A 64 9.34 5.04 -8.03
N ASP A 65 9.18 3.89 -7.39
CA ASP A 65 8.43 3.78 -6.13
C ASP A 65 9.07 4.65 -5.05
N LEU A 66 10.38 4.57 -4.91
CA LEU A 66 11.11 5.37 -3.94
C LEU A 66 10.94 6.86 -4.20
N LYS A 67 11.06 7.28 -5.46
CA LYS A 67 10.84 8.67 -5.86
C LYS A 67 9.41 9.12 -5.60
N THR A 68 8.44 8.30 -5.99
CA THR A 68 7.02 8.58 -5.82
C THR A 68 6.67 8.65 -4.35
N GLY A 69 7.15 7.70 -3.55
CA GLY A 69 6.97 7.70 -2.12
C GLY A 69 7.53 8.95 -1.46
N ALA A 70 8.72 9.37 -1.85
CA ALA A 70 9.31 10.60 -1.34
C ALA A 70 8.52 11.83 -1.76
N LYS A 71 8.08 11.86 -3.01
CA LYS A 71 7.34 12.99 -3.57
C LYS A 71 5.94 13.15 -2.97
N PHE A 72 5.19 12.05 -2.87
CA PHE A 72 3.83 12.07 -2.33
C PHE A 72 3.80 11.90 -0.81
N GLY A 73 4.60 10.99 -0.27
CA GLY A 73 4.64 10.71 1.17
C GLY A 73 5.17 11.86 1.98
N LEU A 74 6.35 12.38 1.61
CA LEU A 74 6.99 13.47 2.37
C LEU A 74 6.26 14.80 2.22
N GLY A 75 5.64 15.04 1.05
CA GLY A 75 4.88 16.26 0.81
C GLY A 75 3.48 16.25 1.41
N HIS A 76 2.95 15.08 1.75
CA HIS A 76 1.56 14.90 2.19
C HIS A 76 1.42 13.95 3.37
N LEU A 77 2.37 14.00 4.32
CA LEU A 77 2.39 13.10 5.49
C LEU A 77 1.11 13.16 6.31
N SER A 78 0.51 14.34 6.43
CA SER A 78 -0.73 14.52 7.20
C SER A 78 -1.96 13.88 6.54
N SER A 79 -1.88 13.56 5.25
CA SER A 79 -2.98 12.91 4.54
C SER A 79 -3.06 11.42 4.83
N TRP A 80 -1.97 10.80 5.24
CA TRP A 80 -1.91 9.36 5.54
C TRP A 80 -2.41 9.09 6.94
N HIS A 81 -3.40 8.23 7.08
CA HIS A 81 -3.99 7.88 8.37
C HIS A 81 -3.62 6.46 8.80
N ARG A 82 -3.97 5.46 8.00
CA ARG A 82 -3.66 4.06 8.30
C ARG A 82 -3.23 3.30 7.06
N ILE A 83 -2.25 2.41 7.23
CA ILE A 83 -1.78 1.52 6.18
C ILE A 83 -1.81 0.09 6.74
N ALA A 84 -2.63 -0.76 6.14
CA ALA A 84 -2.68 -2.18 6.48
C ALA A 84 -1.84 -2.95 5.47
N LEU A 85 -0.83 -3.65 5.95
CA LEU A 85 0.02 -4.48 5.11
C LEU A 85 -0.31 -5.95 5.38
N VAL A 86 -0.95 -6.60 4.42
CA VAL A 86 -1.40 -7.99 4.53
C VAL A 86 -0.48 -8.89 3.74
N THR A 87 0.33 -9.68 4.42
CA THR A 87 1.27 -10.58 3.76
C THR A 87 1.77 -11.67 4.71
N ASP A 88 2.10 -12.84 4.14
CA ASP A 88 2.80 -13.91 4.86
C ASP A 88 4.25 -14.03 4.41
N VAL A 89 4.69 -13.18 3.48
CA VAL A 89 6.05 -13.21 2.95
C VAL A 89 7.03 -12.68 3.99
N ASP A 90 7.92 -13.54 4.50
CA ASP A 90 8.82 -13.25 5.62
C ASP A 90 9.69 -12.01 5.45
N TRP A 91 10.32 -11.85 4.30
CA TRP A 91 11.22 -10.71 4.10
C TRP A 91 10.47 -9.37 4.09
N ILE A 92 9.23 -9.38 3.60
CA ILE A 92 8.38 -8.18 3.60
C ILE A 92 7.96 -7.83 5.02
N ARG A 93 7.57 -8.84 5.81
CA ARG A 93 7.22 -8.64 7.22
C ARG A 93 8.40 -8.11 8.02
N HIS A 94 9.59 -8.67 7.79
CA HIS A 94 10.82 -8.22 8.43
C HIS A 94 11.13 -6.76 8.08
N ALA A 95 11.05 -6.41 6.80
CA ALA A 95 11.30 -5.05 6.35
C ALA A 95 10.32 -4.06 6.98
N ALA A 96 9.03 -4.43 7.05
CA ALA A 96 8.02 -3.58 7.65
C ALA A 96 8.23 -3.41 9.16
N GLU A 97 8.66 -4.46 9.86
CA GLU A 97 8.97 -4.37 11.29
C GLU A 97 10.16 -3.44 11.56
N LEU A 98 11.18 -3.49 10.70
CA LEU A 98 12.37 -2.65 10.85
C LEU A 98 12.13 -1.19 10.46
N PHE A 99 11.33 -0.95 9.43
CA PHE A 99 11.17 0.37 8.85
C PHE A 99 9.76 0.97 8.99
N GLY A 100 8.85 0.27 9.66
CA GLY A 100 7.46 0.72 9.81
C GLY A 100 7.33 2.06 10.53
N TRP A 101 8.26 2.38 11.42
CA TRP A 101 8.28 3.67 12.11
C TRP A 101 8.50 4.86 11.16
N MET A 102 9.02 4.60 9.96
CA MET A 102 9.20 5.63 8.93
C MET A 102 7.95 5.84 8.08
N SER A 103 6.92 5.00 8.28
CA SER A 103 5.69 5.08 7.50
C SER A 103 4.92 6.37 7.78
N PRO A 104 4.38 7.02 6.75
CA PRO A 104 3.44 8.12 6.97
C PRO A 104 2.13 7.52 7.49
N GLY A 105 1.74 7.89 8.70
CA GLY A 105 0.56 7.32 9.35
C GLY A 105 0.86 6.04 10.10
N GLU A 106 -0.19 5.34 10.53
CA GLU A 106 -0.07 4.12 11.31
C GLU A 106 -0.01 2.88 10.41
N LEU A 107 1.05 2.11 10.53
CA LEU A 107 1.23 0.87 9.77
C LEU A 107 0.98 -0.34 10.67
N LYS A 108 0.17 -1.29 10.20
CA LYS A 108 -0.06 -2.54 10.91
C LYS A 108 0.07 -3.73 9.97
N LEU A 109 0.75 -4.77 10.45
CA LEU A 109 0.93 -6.01 9.70
C LEU A 109 -0.19 -7.01 10.01
N PHE A 110 -0.65 -7.70 8.97
CA PHE A 110 -1.65 -8.77 9.08
C PHE A 110 -1.19 -9.98 8.26
N ALA A 111 -1.59 -11.17 8.68
CA ALA A 111 -1.42 -12.37 7.86
C ALA A 111 -2.49 -12.41 6.77
N THR A 112 -2.26 -13.17 5.70
CA THR A 112 -3.22 -13.27 4.59
C THR A 112 -4.57 -13.83 5.04
N GLY A 113 -4.59 -14.67 6.07
CA GLY A 113 -5.83 -15.17 6.67
C GLY A 113 -6.60 -14.13 7.48
N GLN A 114 -6.03 -12.96 7.69
CA GLN A 114 -6.64 -11.87 8.47
C GLN A 114 -7.10 -10.71 7.59
N LEU A 115 -7.36 -10.98 6.32
CA LEU A 115 -7.75 -9.91 5.37
C LEU A 115 -8.98 -9.13 5.84
N ASP A 116 -9.99 -9.81 6.35
CA ASP A 116 -11.21 -9.15 6.84
C ASP A 116 -10.91 -8.25 8.04
N GLU A 117 -10.05 -8.71 8.96
CA GLU A 117 -9.63 -7.91 10.10
C GLU A 117 -8.85 -6.66 9.65
N ALA A 118 -8.01 -6.82 8.63
CA ALA A 118 -7.25 -5.72 8.06
C ALA A 118 -8.16 -4.66 7.45
N LYS A 119 -9.20 -5.10 6.74
CA LYS A 119 -10.20 -4.19 6.16
C LYS A 119 -10.93 -3.40 7.24
N GLU A 120 -11.33 -4.06 8.31
CA GLU A 120 -12.00 -3.40 9.44
C GLU A 120 -11.08 -2.41 10.14
N TRP A 121 -9.84 -2.81 10.36
CA TRP A 121 -8.88 -1.94 11.03
C TRP A 121 -8.57 -0.69 10.23
N VAL A 122 -8.36 -0.82 8.92
CA VAL A 122 -8.01 0.34 8.08
C VAL A 122 -9.19 1.32 7.95
N ALA A 123 -10.40 0.83 8.09
CA ALA A 123 -11.62 1.65 8.05
C ALA A 123 -11.92 2.35 9.37
N GLY A 124 -11.41 1.81 10.46
CA GLY A 124 -11.60 2.38 11.82
C GLY A 124 -10.67 3.52 12.08
#